data_69f43c457d4e12e80d230b758bdff40e
#
_entry.id   69f43c457d4e12e80d230b758bdff40e
#
_cell.length_a   1.000
_cell.length_b   1.000
_cell.length_c   1.000
_cell.angle_alpha   90.00
_cell.angle_beta   90.00
_cell.angle_gamma   90.00
#
_symmetry.space_group_name_H-M   'P 1'
#
loop_
_entity.id
_entity.type
_entity.pdbx_description
1 polymer ?
#
loop_
_entity_poly.entity_id
_entity_poly.type
_entity_poly.pdbx_seq_one_letter_code
_entity_poly.pdbx_strand_id
1 'polypeptide(L)'
;VYHGPGARSWEEVPRPELREATDAIVRVDAVTICGTDLHILKGDVPTVEPGRILGHEAVGTVETVGAAVSGVRPGDRVLVSCISACGRCRYCRTGVYGQCLGGGGWILGHRVDGTQAEYVRVPFADTSTHLLPPEVTDETALMLADILPTSYEVGVLNGQVSPGDTVVVVGAGPIGLAAIMTAQLFSPGHIVAVDLADSRLQAAKQFGADTVVSTQDSPESVVAELTGGLGADVVIEAVGVPETFELCARLVRPGGRLANIGVHGKPVTLHLEDLWIRNITITTGLVDTCSTPTLLAMLAKGQLDAGRFLTHRFGMDEMEAAYDVFARPQETGALKVALLREAAVSDGGAR
;
A
#
# COMPACT_ATOMS: atom_id res chain seq x y z
N VAL A 1 -7.79 -18.30 -5.92
CA VAL A 1 -7.86 -19.01 -4.63
C VAL A 1 -6.47 -19.48 -4.23
N TYR A 2 -6.11 -19.26 -2.95
CA TYR A 2 -4.88 -19.75 -2.33
C TYR A 2 -5.05 -21.18 -1.83
N HIS A 3 -4.15 -22.09 -2.18
CA HIS A 3 -4.19 -23.50 -1.81
C HIS A 3 -3.07 -23.94 -0.85
N GLY A 4 -2.32 -23.00 -0.34
CA GLY A 4 -1.15 -23.21 0.50
C GLY A 4 0.12 -22.61 -0.12
N PRO A 5 1.26 -22.64 0.58
CA PRO A 5 2.50 -22.04 0.09
C PRO A 5 2.87 -22.49 -1.34
N GLY A 6 3.07 -21.53 -2.22
CA GLY A 6 3.41 -21.76 -3.63
C GLY A 6 2.25 -22.19 -4.54
N ALA A 7 1.04 -22.37 -4.00
CA ALA A 7 -0.11 -22.88 -4.75
C ALA A 7 -1.28 -21.90 -4.75
N ARG A 8 -1.70 -21.51 -5.96
CA ARG A 8 -2.88 -20.69 -6.23
C ARG A 8 -3.52 -21.12 -7.54
N SER A 9 -4.78 -20.79 -7.76
CA SER A 9 -5.47 -20.96 -9.03
C SER A 9 -6.57 -19.92 -9.22
N TRP A 10 -6.84 -19.58 -10.48
CA TRP A 10 -8.05 -18.88 -10.90
C TRP A 10 -9.12 -19.92 -11.17
N GLU A 11 -10.21 -19.92 -10.38
CA GLU A 11 -11.23 -20.96 -10.41
C GLU A 11 -12.61 -20.41 -10.07
N GLU A 12 -13.64 -21.13 -10.44
CA GLU A 12 -15.02 -20.79 -10.08
C GLU A 12 -15.27 -21.01 -8.59
N VAL A 13 -15.84 -20.00 -7.94
CA VAL A 13 -16.22 -20.02 -6.54
C VAL A 13 -17.64 -19.47 -6.38
N PRO A 14 -18.35 -19.82 -5.28
CA PRO A 14 -19.67 -19.24 -5.02
C PRO A 14 -19.61 -17.72 -4.89
N ARG A 15 -20.58 -17.02 -5.47
CA ARG A 15 -20.73 -15.58 -5.30
C ARG A 15 -20.92 -15.23 -3.82
N PRO A 16 -20.23 -14.19 -3.28
CA PRO A 16 -20.37 -13.80 -1.90
C PRO A 16 -21.78 -13.24 -1.61
N GLU A 17 -22.24 -13.48 -0.38
CA GLU A 17 -23.52 -12.99 0.13
C GLU A 17 -23.30 -12.02 1.30
N LEU A 18 -24.27 -11.14 1.57
CA LEU A 18 -24.30 -10.32 2.78
C LEU A 18 -24.41 -11.26 4.01
N ARG A 19 -23.53 -11.07 4.98
CA ARG A 19 -23.57 -11.83 6.26
C ARG A 19 -24.03 -10.97 7.43
N GLU A 20 -23.68 -9.67 7.37
CA GLU A 20 -23.99 -8.70 8.40
C GLU A 20 -24.74 -7.49 7.80
N ALA A 21 -25.52 -6.81 8.62
CA ALA A 21 -26.26 -5.62 8.20
C ALA A 21 -25.36 -4.46 7.75
N THR A 22 -24.06 -4.49 8.09
CA THR A 22 -23.06 -3.48 7.75
C THR A 22 -22.22 -3.84 6.52
N ASP A 23 -22.49 -4.96 5.86
CA ASP A 23 -21.74 -5.43 4.70
C ASP A 23 -22.19 -4.76 3.41
N ALA A 24 -21.30 -4.69 2.42
CA ALA A 24 -21.63 -4.49 1.03
C ALA A 24 -21.09 -5.63 0.16
N ILE A 25 -21.77 -5.93 -0.94
CA ILE A 25 -21.20 -6.72 -2.04
C ILE A 25 -20.79 -5.73 -3.13
N VAL A 26 -19.52 -5.78 -3.48
CA VAL A 26 -18.94 -4.95 -4.53
C VAL A 26 -18.57 -5.84 -5.72
N ARG A 27 -19.06 -5.49 -6.90
CA ARG A 27 -18.54 -6.02 -8.16
C ARG A 27 -17.18 -5.38 -8.38
N VAL A 28 -16.14 -6.19 -8.50
CA VAL A 28 -14.77 -5.70 -8.70
C VAL A 28 -14.59 -5.32 -10.16
N ASP A 29 -14.24 -4.08 -10.41
CA ASP A 29 -14.00 -3.52 -11.76
C ASP A 29 -12.49 -3.42 -12.05
N ALA A 30 -11.68 -3.19 -11.00
CA ALA A 30 -10.21 -3.22 -11.05
C ALA A 30 -9.64 -3.77 -9.74
N VAL A 31 -8.60 -4.60 -9.83
CA VAL A 31 -7.88 -5.18 -8.68
C VAL A 31 -6.38 -5.19 -8.96
N THR A 32 -5.56 -5.20 -7.91
CA THR A 32 -4.11 -5.30 -8.05
C THR A 32 -3.53 -6.38 -7.13
N ILE A 33 -2.25 -6.67 -7.34
CA ILE A 33 -1.45 -7.59 -6.53
C ILE A 33 -0.54 -6.77 -5.63
N CYS A 34 -0.46 -7.16 -4.35
CA CYS A 34 0.42 -6.56 -3.35
C CYS A 34 1.63 -7.46 -3.04
N GLY A 35 2.70 -6.86 -2.52
CA GLY A 35 3.81 -7.62 -1.96
C GLY A 35 3.38 -8.58 -0.84
N THR A 36 2.36 -8.21 -0.09
CA THR A 36 1.73 -9.05 0.95
C THR A 36 1.17 -10.36 0.38
N ASP A 37 0.58 -10.34 -0.82
CA ASP A 37 0.10 -11.57 -1.49
C ASP A 37 1.26 -12.52 -1.80
N LEU A 38 2.43 -11.97 -2.19
CA LEU A 38 3.63 -12.78 -2.39
C LEU A 38 4.19 -13.35 -1.08
N HIS A 39 4.10 -12.62 0.04
CA HIS A 39 4.45 -13.12 1.36
C HIS A 39 3.53 -14.28 1.79
N ILE A 40 2.23 -14.17 1.53
CA ILE A 40 1.27 -15.25 1.78
C ILE A 40 1.66 -16.49 0.96
N LEU A 41 1.94 -16.31 -0.34
CA LEU A 41 2.35 -17.41 -1.23
C LEU A 41 3.69 -18.04 -0.83
N LYS A 42 4.60 -17.31 -0.18
CA LYS A 42 5.83 -17.85 0.40
C LYS A 42 5.61 -18.61 1.71
N GLY A 43 4.44 -18.48 2.33
CA GLY A 43 4.13 -19.05 3.65
C GLY A 43 4.55 -18.18 4.83
N ASP A 44 4.93 -16.92 4.59
CA ASP A 44 5.35 -15.97 5.65
C ASP A 44 4.16 -15.52 6.53
N VAL A 45 2.91 -15.78 6.11
CA VAL A 45 1.68 -15.43 6.83
C VAL A 45 0.87 -16.69 7.12
N PRO A 46 1.26 -17.50 8.11
CA PRO A 46 0.66 -18.81 8.37
C PRO A 46 -0.79 -18.76 8.86
N THR A 47 -1.32 -17.58 9.14
CA THR A 47 -2.72 -17.36 9.54
C THR A 47 -3.69 -17.30 8.36
N VAL A 48 -3.20 -17.26 7.11
CA VAL A 48 -4.02 -17.39 5.92
C VAL A 48 -4.25 -18.87 5.61
N GLU A 49 -5.51 -19.28 5.65
CA GLU A 49 -5.89 -20.68 5.44
C GLU A 49 -6.05 -21.00 3.95
N PRO A 50 -5.72 -22.23 3.49
CA PRO A 50 -6.06 -22.70 2.16
C PRO A 50 -7.57 -22.57 1.88
N GLY A 51 -7.93 -22.26 0.64
CA GLY A 51 -9.30 -21.94 0.23
C GLY A 51 -9.61 -20.45 0.26
N ARG A 52 -8.69 -19.60 0.73
CA ARG A 52 -8.86 -18.14 0.80
C ARG A 52 -8.70 -17.50 -0.59
N ILE A 53 -9.63 -16.62 -0.95
CA ILE A 53 -9.43 -15.66 -2.05
C ILE A 53 -8.53 -14.55 -1.53
N LEU A 54 -7.40 -14.30 -2.21
CA LEU A 54 -6.44 -13.28 -1.82
C LEU A 54 -6.88 -11.87 -2.24
N GLY A 55 -6.04 -10.88 -1.91
CA GLY A 55 -6.21 -9.48 -2.30
C GLY A 55 -6.98 -8.63 -1.30
N HIS A 56 -6.58 -7.37 -1.21
CA HIS A 56 -7.17 -6.37 -0.32
C HIS A 56 -7.23 -4.97 -0.97
N GLU A 57 -6.93 -4.88 -2.26
CA GLU A 57 -6.91 -3.63 -3.02
C GLU A 57 -7.86 -3.76 -4.22
N ALA A 58 -8.93 -2.98 -4.28
CA ALA A 58 -9.85 -2.99 -5.42
C ALA A 58 -10.59 -1.66 -5.60
N VAL A 59 -11.05 -1.47 -6.81
CA VAL A 59 -12.08 -0.52 -7.19
C VAL A 59 -13.24 -1.30 -7.79
N GLY A 60 -14.46 -0.87 -7.51
CA GLY A 60 -15.62 -1.56 -8.04
C GLY A 60 -16.92 -0.78 -7.89
N THR A 61 -17.99 -1.44 -8.29
CA THR A 61 -19.35 -0.91 -8.21
C THR A 61 -20.13 -1.66 -7.14
N VAL A 62 -20.75 -0.94 -6.23
CA VAL A 62 -21.62 -1.52 -5.19
C VAL A 62 -22.82 -2.19 -5.85
N GLU A 63 -23.06 -3.47 -5.56
CA GLU A 63 -24.21 -4.21 -6.05
C GLU A 63 -25.37 -4.29 -5.07
N THR A 64 -25.04 -4.55 -3.81
CA THR A 64 -26.03 -4.62 -2.74
C THR A 64 -25.40 -4.24 -1.42
N VAL A 65 -26.21 -3.74 -0.51
CA VAL A 65 -25.78 -3.31 0.82
C VAL A 65 -26.68 -3.88 1.90
N GLY A 66 -26.11 -4.10 3.07
CA GLY A 66 -26.87 -4.50 4.27
C GLY A 66 -27.71 -3.34 4.81
N ALA A 67 -28.73 -3.65 5.61
CA ALA A 67 -29.72 -2.69 6.08
C ALA A 67 -29.17 -1.56 6.99
N ALA A 68 -27.97 -1.71 7.53
CA ALA A 68 -27.32 -0.71 8.37
C ALA A 68 -26.28 0.16 7.61
N VAL A 69 -26.06 -0.09 6.33
CA VAL A 69 -25.16 0.71 5.49
C VAL A 69 -25.88 2.00 5.09
N SER A 70 -25.20 3.13 5.20
CA SER A 70 -25.75 4.47 4.93
C SER A 70 -24.87 5.33 4.02
N GLY A 71 -23.57 5.04 3.95
CA GLY A 71 -22.59 5.84 3.24
C GLY A 71 -22.50 5.55 1.74
N VAL A 72 -22.96 4.38 1.31
CA VAL A 72 -22.93 3.93 -0.09
C VAL A 72 -24.23 3.20 -0.46
N ARG A 73 -24.55 3.13 -1.74
CA ARG A 73 -25.75 2.49 -2.28
C ARG A 73 -25.44 1.72 -3.56
N PRO A 74 -26.30 0.79 -3.98
CA PRO A 74 -26.15 0.10 -5.26
C PRO A 74 -25.98 1.07 -6.43
N GLY A 75 -24.98 0.79 -7.29
CA GLY A 75 -24.57 1.62 -8.42
C GLY A 75 -23.44 2.62 -8.12
N ASP A 76 -23.10 2.87 -6.86
CA ASP A 76 -21.98 3.73 -6.52
C ASP A 76 -20.64 3.09 -6.88
N ARG A 77 -19.73 3.88 -7.47
CA ARG A 77 -18.33 3.49 -7.70
C ARG A 77 -17.53 3.75 -6.42
N VAL A 78 -16.82 2.75 -5.96
CA VAL A 78 -16.08 2.81 -4.69
C VAL A 78 -14.66 2.26 -4.82
N LEU A 79 -13.75 2.87 -4.06
CA LEU A 79 -12.49 2.27 -3.67
C LEU A 79 -12.74 1.38 -2.45
N VAL A 80 -12.27 0.14 -2.48
CA VAL A 80 -12.24 -0.76 -1.33
C VAL A 80 -10.93 -0.57 -0.60
N SER A 81 -11.01 -0.19 0.67
CA SER A 81 -9.84 0.00 1.54
C SER A 81 -9.20 -1.33 1.91
N CYS A 82 -7.87 -1.40 1.98
CA CYS A 82 -7.15 -2.57 2.49
C CYS A 82 -7.42 -2.82 3.98
N ILE A 83 -7.95 -1.84 4.69
CA ILE A 83 -8.33 -1.94 6.11
C ILE A 83 -9.85 -1.85 6.24
N SER A 84 -10.43 -2.80 6.98
CA SER A 84 -11.83 -2.77 7.37
C SER A 84 -11.96 -2.29 8.81
N ALA A 85 -12.95 -1.45 9.11
CA ALA A 85 -13.08 -0.87 10.45
C ALA A 85 -14.53 -0.81 10.93
N CYS A 86 -14.81 -1.21 12.18
CA CYS A 86 -16.17 -1.17 12.72
C CYS A 86 -16.68 0.25 13.05
N GLY A 87 -15.83 1.28 12.99
CA GLY A 87 -16.16 2.68 13.26
C GLY A 87 -16.50 3.03 14.71
N ARG A 88 -16.73 2.07 15.61
CA ARG A 88 -17.29 2.29 16.96
C ARG A 88 -16.43 1.84 18.14
N CYS A 89 -15.43 1.00 17.92
CA CYS A 89 -14.56 0.55 19.01
C CYS A 89 -13.58 1.66 19.46
N ARG A 90 -12.86 1.39 20.55
CA ARG A 90 -11.90 2.35 21.12
C ARG A 90 -10.91 2.85 20.07
N TYR A 91 -10.31 1.97 19.28
CA TYR A 91 -9.33 2.32 18.27
C TYR A 91 -9.94 3.06 17.09
N CYS A 92 -11.05 2.58 16.54
CA CYS A 92 -11.71 3.26 15.43
C CYS A 92 -12.13 4.70 15.77
N ARG A 93 -12.57 4.94 17.02
CA ARG A 93 -12.97 6.28 17.48
C ARG A 93 -11.81 7.27 17.61
N THR A 94 -10.58 6.80 17.55
CA THR A 94 -9.35 7.62 17.54
C THR A 94 -8.61 7.56 16.21
N GLY A 95 -9.23 6.95 15.16
CA GLY A 95 -8.64 6.87 13.83
C GLY A 95 -7.65 5.72 13.66
N VAL A 96 -7.50 4.82 14.62
CA VAL A 96 -6.58 3.67 14.55
C VAL A 96 -7.34 2.46 14.02
N TYR A 97 -7.70 2.49 12.73
CA TYR A 97 -8.55 1.49 12.08
C TYR A 97 -7.85 0.15 11.89
N GLY A 98 -6.54 0.16 11.63
CA GLY A 98 -5.72 -1.04 11.50
C GLY A 98 -5.77 -1.96 12.72
N GLN A 99 -6.08 -1.40 13.91
CA GLN A 99 -6.19 -2.12 15.18
C GLN A 99 -7.65 -2.31 15.65
N CYS A 100 -8.61 -2.37 14.73
CA CYS A 100 -10.02 -2.48 15.04
C CYS A 100 -10.35 -3.69 15.93
N LEU A 101 -10.98 -3.45 17.09
CA LEU A 101 -11.41 -4.50 18.04
C LEU A 101 -12.76 -5.14 17.66
N GLY A 102 -13.45 -4.61 16.67
CA GLY A 102 -14.76 -5.10 16.22
C GLY A 102 -14.68 -6.15 15.12
N GLY A 103 -13.51 -6.76 14.90
CA GLY A 103 -13.31 -7.78 13.87
C GLY A 103 -12.84 -7.22 12.52
N GLY A 104 -12.43 -5.95 12.47
CA GLY A 104 -11.77 -5.32 11.33
C GLY A 104 -10.25 -5.40 11.39
N GLY A 105 -9.58 -4.42 10.80
CA GLY A 105 -8.14 -4.38 10.53
C GLY A 105 -7.86 -4.93 9.14
N TRP A 106 -6.69 -5.47 8.91
CA TRP A 106 -6.37 -6.19 7.68
C TRP A 106 -7.04 -7.57 7.69
N ILE A 107 -8.22 -7.67 7.09
CA ILE A 107 -9.02 -8.91 7.07
C ILE A 107 -9.30 -9.44 5.65
N LEU A 108 -9.42 -8.57 4.64
CA LEU A 108 -9.62 -8.97 3.25
C LEU A 108 -8.39 -9.71 2.72
N GLY A 109 -8.61 -10.86 2.07
CA GLY A 109 -7.52 -11.73 1.59
C GLY A 109 -6.75 -12.44 2.70
N HIS A 110 -7.15 -12.27 3.96
CA HIS A 110 -6.51 -12.84 5.14
C HIS A 110 -7.52 -13.69 5.95
N ARG A 111 -8.42 -13.05 6.68
CA ARG A 111 -9.44 -13.72 7.53
C ARG A 111 -10.75 -13.96 6.80
N VAL A 112 -11.04 -13.15 5.81
CA VAL A 112 -12.19 -13.27 4.92
C VAL A 112 -11.71 -13.20 3.48
N ASP A 113 -12.52 -13.68 2.54
CA ASP A 113 -12.20 -13.66 1.14
C ASP A 113 -11.96 -12.23 0.65
N GLY A 114 -10.93 -12.07 -0.17
CA GLY A 114 -10.40 -10.81 -0.62
C GLY A 114 -10.91 -10.37 -1.98
N THR A 115 -10.20 -9.42 -2.56
CA THR A 115 -10.61 -8.65 -3.73
C THR A 115 -10.21 -9.27 -5.07
N GLN A 116 -9.35 -10.31 -5.09
CA GLN A 116 -8.90 -10.96 -6.34
C GLN A 116 -9.97 -11.94 -6.84
N ALA A 117 -11.17 -11.41 -7.09
CA ALA A 117 -12.35 -12.12 -7.57
C ALA A 117 -13.27 -11.15 -8.31
N GLU A 118 -14.28 -11.67 -9.01
CA GLU A 118 -15.26 -10.83 -9.69
C GLU A 118 -16.17 -10.05 -8.74
N TYR A 119 -16.36 -10.55 -7.53
CA TYR A 119 -17.18 -9.95 -6.46
C TYR A 119 -16.51 -10.14 -5.11
N VAL A 120 -16.63 -9.14 -4.26
CA VAL A 120 -16.12 -9.21 -2.89
C VAL A 120 -17.17 -8.74 -1.90
N ARG A 121 -17.26 -9.43 -0.75
CA ARG A 121 -18.00 -8.97 0.40
C ARG A 121 -17.10 -8.06 1.24
N VAL A 122 -17.49 -6.82 1.38
CA VAL A 122 -16.77 -5.80 2.16
C VAL A 122 -17.47 -5.61 3.49
N PRO A 123 -16.90 -6.09 4.62
CA PRO A 123 -17.42 -5.83 5.96
C PRO A 123 -17.29 -4.35 6.34
N PHE A 124 -18.24 -3.86 7.14
CA PHE A 124 -18.23 -2.46 7.62
C PHE A 124 -18.14 -1.45 6.48
N ALA A 125 -19.02 -1.57 5.48
CA ALA A 125 -18.94 -0.85 4.22
C ALA A 125 -18.77 0.67 4.38
N ASP A 126 -19.47 1.31 5.34
CA ASP A 126 -19.40 2.77 5.57
C ASP A 126 -18.01 3.29 5.94
N THR A 127 -17.13 2.42 6.48
CA THR A 127 -15.76 2.78 6.89
C THR A 127 -14.68 2.05 6.09
N SER A 128 -15.09 1.11 5.24
CA SER A 128 -14.17 0.26 4.46
C SER A 128 -14.26 0.53 2.95
N THR A 129 -15.12 1.47 2.54
CA THR A 129 -15.24 1.92 1.15
C THR A 129 -15.21 3.44 1.08
N HIS A 130 -14.75 3.97 -0.06
CA HIS A 130 -14.71 5.41 -0.34
C HIS A 130 -15.34 5.67 -1.70
N LEU A 131 -16.33 6.57 -1.75
CA LEU A 131 -16.94 7.01 -3.00
C LEU A 131 -15.90 7.63 -3.92
N LEU A 132 -15.88 7.21 -5.18
CA LEU A 132 -14.95 7.73 -6.17
C LEU A 132 -15.54 8.96 -6.88
N PRO A 133 -14.81 10.08 -6.92
CA PRO A 133 -15.15 11.21 -7.77
C PRO A 133 -15.20 10.80 -9.26
N PRO A 134 -16.13 11.39 -10.06
CA PRO A 134 -16.27 11.03 -11.47
C PRO A 134 -14.99 11.22 -12.32
N GLU A 135 -14.17 12.21 -11.95
CA GLU A 135 -12.92 12.55 -12.61
C GLU A 135 -11.76 11.58 -12.30
N VAL A 136 -11.88 10.75 -11.26
CA VAL A 136 -10.86 9.78 -10.86
C VAL A 136 -11.11 8.46 -11.58
N THR A 137 -10.11 7.97 -12.31
CA THR A 137 -10.18 6.67 -13.00
C THR A 137 -9.99 5.51 -12.01
N ASP A 138 -10.51 4.34 -12.33
CA ASP A 138 -10.35 3.14 -11.50
C ASP A 138 -8.87 2.79 -11.29
N GLU A 139 -8.06 2.89 -12.35
CA GLU A 139 -6.63 2.61 -12.30
C GLU A 139 -5.85 3.52 -11.34
N THR A 140 -6.15 4.83 -11.35
CA THR A 140 -5.48 5.77 -10.45
C THR A 140 -5.99 5.67 -9.03
N ALA A 141 -7.31 5.43 -8.85
CA ALA A 141 -7.91 5.21 -7.54
C ALA A 141 -7.36 3.95 -6.87
N LEU A 142 -7.10 2.89 -7.65
CA LEU A 142 -6.60 1.61 -7.14
C LEU A 142 -5.31 1.76 -6.32
N MET A 143 -4.46 2.74 -6.65
CA MET A 143 -3.23 3.02 -5.91
C MET A 143 -3.49 3.61 -4.50
N LEU A 144 -4.71 4.08 -4.25
CA LEU A 144 -5.14 4.60 -2.94
C LEU A 144 -5.80 3.52 -2.06
N ALA A 145 -5.93 2.31 -2.55
CA ALA A 145 -6.44 1.21 -1.73
C ALA A 145 -5.46 0.83 -0.61
N ASP A 146 -4.13 0.89 -0.89
CA ASP A 146 -3.08 0.51 0.05
C ASP A 146 -1.84 1.39 -0.06
N ILE A 147 -1.08 1.32 -1.19
CA ILE A 147 0.32 1.81 -1.24
C ILE A 147 0.47 3.29 -0.91
N LEU A 148 -0.44 4.16 -1.38
CA LEU A 148 -0.36 5.59 -1.10
C LEU A 148 -0.74 5.91 0.36
N PRO A 149 -1.88 5.47 0.94
CA PRO A 149 -2.15 5.71 2.35
C PRO A 149 -1.12 5.04 3.26
N THR A 150 -0.64 3.85 2.96
CA THR A 150 0.39 3.16 3.76
C THR A 150 1.67 3.99 3.80
N SER A 151 2.18 4.42 2.67
CA SER A 151 3.41 5.23 2.62
C SER A 151 3.24 6.61 3.24
N TYR A 152 2.09 7.23 3.03
CA TYR A 152 1.76 8.53 3.59
C TYR A 152 1.64 8.49 5.11
N GLU A 153 0.82 7.56 5.66
CA GLU A 153 0.56 7.49 7.10
C GLU A 153 1.74 6.91 7.87
N VAL A 154 2.24 5.73 7.45
CA VAL A 154 3.26 5.00 8.22
C VAL A 154 4.66 5.54 7.94
N GLY A 155 4.92 6.02 6.74
CA GLY A 155 6.21 6.61 6.38
C GLY A 155 6.29 8.10 6.70
N VAL A 156 5.50 8.90 5.99
CA VAL A 156 5.64 10.36 5.96
C VAL A 156 5.08 11.01 7.23
N LEU A 157 3.84 10.69 7.63
CA LEU A 157 3.24 11.28 8.83
C LEU A 157 3.90 10.78 10.11
N ASN A 158 4.16 9.48 10.24
CA ASN A 158 4.85 8.93 11.41
C ASN A 158 6.32 9.38 11.46
N GLY A 159 6.96 9.58 10.30
CA GLY A 159 8.27 10.22 10.17
C GLY A 159 8.26 11.70 10.49
N GLN A 160 7.07 12.34 10.54
CA GLN A 160 6.88 13.77 10.75
C GLN A 160 7.71 14.62 9.78
N VAL A 161 7.70 14.23 8.51
CA VAL A 161 8.38 15.00 7.44
C VAL A 161 7.92 16.44 7.47
N SER A 162 8.86 17.37 7.44
CA SER A 162 8.62 18.81 7.59
C SER A 162 9.36 19.61 6.51
N PRO A 163 8.94 20.85 6.23
CA PRO A 163 9.62 21.69 5.26
C PRO A 163 11.10 21.85 5.58
N GLY A 164 11.94 21.62 4.57
CA GLY A 164 13.41 21.75 4.67
C GLY A 164 14.14 20.49 5.15
N ASP A 165 13.43 19.42 5.58
CA ASP A 165 14.07 18.19 6.03
C ASP A 165 14.86 17.50 4.92
N THR A 166 15.94 16.83 5.29
CA THR A 166 16.58 15.81 4.48
C THR A 166 15.89 14.46 4.78
N VAL A 167 15.20 13.92 3.79
CA VAL A 167 14.46 12.65 3.88
C VAL A 167 15.21 11.58 3.11
N VAL A 168 15.51 10.45 3.77
CA VAL A 168 16.10 9.27 3.11
C VAL A 168 15.05 8.17 3.05
N VAL A 169 14.81 7.61 1.86
CA VAL A 169 13.94 6.44 1.66
C VAL A 169 14.81 5.25 1.26
N VAL A 170 14.84 4.23 2.09
CA VAL A 170 15.57 2.99 1.84
C VAL A 170 14.61 1.93 1.30
N GLY A 171 14.82 1.56 0.03
CA GLY A 171 13.93 0.76 -0.78
C GLY A 171 13.10 1.62 -1.74
N ALA A 172 13.31 1.44 -3.05
CA ALA A 172 12.57 2.15 -4.10
C ALA A 172 11.60 1.21 -4.87
N GLY A 173 11.00 0.27 -4.14
CA GLY A 173 9.81 -0.48 -4.58
C GLY A 173 8.56 0.42 -4.56
N PRO A 174 7.36 -0.12 -4.92
CA PRO A 174 6.12 0.68 -4.96
C PRO A 174 5.84 1.48 -3.68
N ILE A 175 6.07 0.89 -2.51
CA ILE A 175 5.90 1.56 -1.21
C ILE A 175 6.92 2.71 -1.03
N GLY A 176 8.19 2.48 -1.33
CA GLY A 176 9.21 3.54 -1.23
C GLY A 176 8.99 4.68 -2.22
N LEU A 177 8.59 4.35 -3.46
CA LEU A 177 8.22 5.35 -4.46
C LEU A 177 7.00 6.17 -4.01
N ALA A 178 6.01 5.54 -3.37
CA ALA A 178 4.86 6.22 -2.79
C ALA A 178 5.26 7.11 -1.60
N ALA A 179 6.26 6.70 -0.80
CA ALA A 179 6.82 7.54 0.26
C ALA A 179 7.54 8.76 -0.32
N ILE A 180 8.34 8.59 -1.39
CA ILE A 180 8.98 9.71 -2.12
C ILE A 180 7.93 10.68 -2.66
N MET A 181 6.89 10.17 -3.32
CA MET A 181 5.81 11.01 -3.88
C MET A 181 5.07 11.78 -2.77
N THR A 182 4.69 11.11 -1.71
CA THR A 182 3.88 11.73 -0.63
C THR A 182 4.71 12.62 0.30
N ALA A 183 6.01 12.38 0.45
CA ALA A 183 6.92 13.28 1.19
C ALA A 183 6.98 14.68 0.56
N GLN A 184 6.91 14.79 -0.78
CA GLN A 184 6.92 16.08 -1.47
C GLN A 184 5.77 17.00 -1.06
N LEU A 185 4.65 16.46 -0.57
CA LEU A 185 3.53 17.25 -0.05
C LEU A 185 3.91 18.12 1.17
N PHE A 186 5.04 17.81 1.82
CA PHE A 186 5.57 18.52 2.98
C PHE A 186 6.77 19.41 2.66
N SER A 187 7.10 19.57 1.38
CA SER A 187 8.20 20.45 0.93
C SER A 187 9.56 20.15 1.63
N PRO A 188 10.02 18.88 1.66
CA PRO A 188 11.35 18.57 2.20
C PRO A 188 12.42 19.34 1.43
N GLY A 189 13.56 19.58 2.07
CA GLY A 189 14.69 20.26 1.44
C GLY A 189 15.45 19.35 0.49
N HIS A 190 15.48 18.05 0.76
CA HIS A 190 16.16 17.06 -0.07
C HIS A 190 15.60 15.66 0.15
N ILE A 191 15.35 14.92 -0.92
CA ILE A 191 14.93 13.51 -0.88
C ILE A 191 16.02 12.62 -1.47
N VAL A 192 16.54 11.69 -0.67
CA VAL A 192 17.51 10.68 -1.09
C VAL A 192 16.81 9.32 -1.17
N ALA A 193 16.91 8.62 -2.29
CA ALA A 193 16.45 7.25 -2.42
C ALA A 193 17.65 6.28 -2.46
N VAL A 194 17.54 5.20 -1.71
CA VAL A 194 18.56 4.13 -1.62
C VAL A 194 17.96 2.81 -2.06
N ASP A 195 18.56 2.13 -3.04
CA ASP A 195 18.16 0.79 -3.49
C ASP A 195 19.35 0.01 -4.05
N LEU A 196 19.18 -1.30 -4.26
CA LEU A 196 20.16 -2.17 -4.91
C LEU A 196 20.07 -2.13 -6.44
N ALA A 197 18.88 -1.89 -6.98
CA ALA A 197 18.59 -2.04 -8.40
C ALA A 197 18.60 -0.70 -9.13
N ASP A 198 19.43 -0.56 -10.16
CA ASP A 198 19.52 0.66 -10.97
C ASP A 198 18.17 1.07 -11.58
N SER A 199 17.35 0.12 -12.03
CA SER A 199 16.02 0.41 -12.57
C SER A 199 15.10 1.06 -11.54
N ARG A 200 15.19 0.66 -10.27
CA ARG A 200 14.43 1.26 -9.15
C ARG A 200 14.97 2.64 -8.80
N LEU A 201 16.28 2.83 -8.83
CA LEU A 201 16.90 4.13 -8.64
C LEU A 201 16.49 5.12 -9.73
N GLN A 202 16.39 4.67 -10.99
CA GLN A 202 15.85 5.50 -12.07
C GLN A 202 14.36 5.84 -11.86
N ALA A 203 13.57 4.89 -11.43
CA ALA A 203 12.18 5.17 -11.06
C ALA A 203 12.09 6.19 -9.91
N ALA A 204 12.92 6.07 -8.86
CA ALA A 204 12.94 7.00 -7.75
C ALA A 204 13.20 8.45 -8.19
N LYS A 205 14.12 8.68 -9.15
CA LYS A 205 14.31 10.01 -9.77
C LYS A 205 13.04 10.52 -10.42
N GLN A 206 12.36 9.68 -11.18
CA GLN A 206 11.11 10.06 -11.84
C GLN A 206 10.01 10.38 -10.84
N PHE A 207 9.99 9.72 -9.67
CA PHE A 207 9.04 9.97 -8.59
C PHE A 207 9.42 11.15 -7.71
N GLY A 208 10.56 11.81 -7.93
CA GLY A 208 10.93 13.07 -7.28
C GLY A 208 12.02 12.96 -6.22
N ALA A 209 12.83 11.88 -6.24
CA ALA A 209 14.07 11.86 -5.45
C ALA A 209 15.12 12.78 -6.10
N ASP A 210 15.71 13.66 -5.30
CA ASP A 210 16.77 14.57 -5.74
C ASP A 210 18.09 13.83 -5.94
N THR A 211 18.40 12.90 -5.05
CA THR A 211 19.59 12.05 -5.10
C THR A 211 19.19 10.57 -5.03
N VAL A 212 19.88 9.75 -5.80
CA VAL A 212 19.71 8.28 -5.71
C VAL A 212 21.09 7.65 -5.47
N VAL A 213 21.11 6.64 -4.60
CA VAL A 213 22.35 6.00 -4.14
C VAL A 213 22.17 4.49 -4.17
N SER A 214 23.11 3.78 -4.82
CA SER A 214 23.16 2.33 -4.65
C SER A 214 23.62 1.98 -3.24
N THR A 215 23.06 0.92 -2.67
CA THR A 215 23.55 0.41 -1.38
C THR A 215 25.03 0.03 -1.41
N GLN A 216 25.63 -0.14 -2.61
CA GLN A 216 27.06 -0.43 -2.81
C GLN A 216 27.94 0.83 -2.77
N ASP A 217 27.33 2.03 -2.89
CA ASP A 217 28.05 3.31 -3.02
C ASP A 217 28.12 4.09 -1.69
N SER A 218 28.14 3.39 -0.57
CA SER A 218 28.25 3.98 0.78
C SER A 218 27.20 5.08 1.04
N PRO A 219 25.90 4.72 1.18
CA PRO A 219 24.82 5.69 1.44
C PRO A 219 25.10 6.61 2.64
N GLU A 220 25.80 6.11 3.66
CA GLU A 220 26.21 6.88 4.83
C GLU A 220 27.11 8.06 4.45
N SER A 221 28.05 7.86 3.55
CA SER A 221 28.97 8.93 3.10
C SER A 221 28.23 10.00 2.31
N VAL A 222 27.31 9.60 1.41
CA VAL A 222 26.51 10.53 0.61
C VAL A 222 25.60 11.37 1.52
N VAL A 223 24.89 10.73 2.46
CA VAL A 223 24.02 11.45 3.39
C VAL A 223 24.83 12.38 4.30
N ALA A 224 26.01 11.94 4.79
CA ALA A 224 26.90 12.79 5.59
C ALA A 224 27.36 14.02 4.80
N GLU A 225 27.74 13.87 3.53
CA GLU A 225 28.12 15.00 2.67
C GLU A 225 26.96 16.01 2.51
N LEU A 226 25.75 15.53 2.20
CA LEU A 226 24.57 16.38 2.02
C LEU A 226 24.14 17.12 3.29
N THR A 227 24.42 16.54 4.48
CA THR A 227 23.96 17.05 5.77
C THR A 227 25.06 17.64 6.64
N GLY A 228 26.27 17.87 6.08
CA GLY A 228 27.41 18.37 6.85
C GLY A 228 27.84 17.45 8.00
N GLY A 229 27.67 16.16 7.84
CA GLY A 229 28.03 15.12 8.83
C GLY A 229 26.93 14.79 9.86
N LEU A 230 25.77 15.45 9.81
CA LEU A 230 24.72 15.26 10.83
C LEU A 230 23.91 13.98 10.64
N GLY A 231 23.66 13.57 9.39
CA GLY A 231 22.70 12.53 9.05
C GLY A 231 21.32 13.10 8.66
N ALA A 232 20.39 12.23 8.26
CA ALA A 232 19.08 12.62 7.76
C ALA A 232 18.10 12.98 8.91
N ASP A 233 17.22 13.95 8.66
CA ASP A 233 16.14 14.33 9.58
C ASP A 233 15.13 13.19 9.73
N VAL A 234 14.74 12.62 8.60
CA VAL A 234 13.79 11.50 8.53
C VAL A 234 14.38 10.39 7.65
N VAL A 235 14.32 9.16 8.15
CA VAL A 235 14.66 7.96 7.37
C VAL A 235 13.47 7.04 7.33
N ILE A 236 13.05 6.64 6.11
CA ILE A 236 11.92 5.75 5.88
C ILE A 236 12.44 4.40 5.40
N GLU A 237 12.18 3.35 6.15
CA GLU A 237 12.49 1.96 5.79
C GLU A 237 11.29 1.38 5.00
N ALA A 238 11.53 0.93 3.75
CA ALA A 238 10.50 0.47 2.84
C ALA A 238 10.81 -0.88 2.16
N VAL A 239 11.59 -1.74 2.83
CA VAL A 239 12.00 -3.07 2.33
C VAL A 239 11.52 -4.20 3.24
N GLY A 240 11.78 -4.08 4.55
CA GLY A 240 11.41 -5.07 5.56
C GLY A 240 12.47 -6.16 5.80
N VAL A 241 13.75 -5.83 5.70
CA VAL A 241 14.84 -6.77 6.04
C VAL A 241 15.78 -6.18 7.11
N PRO A 242 16.46 -7.01 7.91
CA PRO A 242 17.33 -6.53 8.97
C PRO A 242 18.37 -5.52 8.50
N GLU A 243 19.00 -5.78 7.37
CA GLU A 243 20.11 -4.99 6.82
C GLU A 243 19.67 -3.55 6.48
N THR A 244 18.46 -3.39 5.94
CA THR A 244 17.91 -2.06 5.60
C THR A 244 17.48 -1.29 6.82
N PHE A 245 16.92 -1.95 7.82
CA PHE A 245 16.57 -1.29 9.09
C PHE A 245 17.83 -0.81 9.83
N GLU A 246 18.86 -1.63 9.92
CA GLU A 246 20.13 -1.26 10.53
C GLU A 246 20.82 -0.11 9.77
N LEU A 247 20.76 -0.11 8.44
CA LEU A 247 21.20 1.01 7.61
C LEU A 247 20.43 2.29 7.97
N CYS A 248 19.10 2.22 8.04
CA CYS A 248 18.27 3.37 8.42
C CYS A 248 18.66 3.93 9.81
N ALA A 249 18.94 3.07 10.78
CA ALA A 249 19.37 3.49 12.12
C ALA A 249 20.75 4.20 12.12
N ARG A 250 21.62 3.88 11.16
CA ARG A 250 22.90 4.60 10.96
C ARG A 250 22.74 5.94 10.26
N LEU A 251 21.80 6.03 9.31
CA LEU A 251 21.58 7.21 8.47
C LEU A 251 20.87 8.35 9.20
N VAL A 252 20.02 8.05 10.19
CA VAL A 252 19.25 9.06 10.93
C VAL A 252 20.16 9.90 11.83
N ARG A 253 19.97 11.24 11.84
CA ARG A 253 20.71 12.14 12.73
C ARG A 253 20.29 12.00 14.21
N PRO A 254 21.08 12.48 15.16
CA PRO A 254 20.59 12.68 16.54
C PRO A 254 19.33 13.57 16.54
N GLY A 255 18.32 13.18 17.31
CA GLY A 255 17.02 13.83 17.37
C GLY A 255 16.13 13.59 16.14
N GLY A 256 16.59 12.79 15.15
CA GLY A 256 15.84 12.46 13.97
C GLY A 256 14.84 11.32 14.15
N ARG A 257 14.20 10.93 13.05
CA ARG A 257 13.11 9.93 13.02
C ARG A 257 13.39 8.82 12.04
N LEU A 258 13.11 7.59 12.47
CA LEU A 258 13.10 6.40 11.62
C LEU A 258 11.65 5.88 11.57
N ALA A 259 11.03 5.91 10.38
CA ALA A 259 9.70 5.36 10.14
C ALA A 259 9.82 4.06 9.35
N ASN A 260 9.38 2.95 9.94
CA ASN A 260 9.43 1.64 9.31
C ASN A 260 8.08 1.29 8.70
N ILE A 261 8.06 1.15 7.37
CA ILE A 261 6.89 0.68 6.61
C ILE A 261 7.06 -0.80 6.23
N GLY A 262 8.31 -1.23 5.99
CA GLY A 262 8.61 -2.57 5.51
C GLY A 262 8.08 -3.66 6.46
N VAL A 263 7.56 -4.75 5.87
CA VAL A 263 7.08 -5.92 6.62
C VAL A 263 8.23 -6.86 6.88
N HIS A 264 8.64 -6.99 8.15
CA HIS A 264 9.77 -7.83 8.54
C HIS A 264 9.35 -9.27 8.79
N GLY A 265 9.92 -10.20 8.03
CA GLY A 265 9.78 -11.66 8.24
C GLY A 265 10.86 -12.27 9.12
N LYS A 266 11.87 -11.48 9.54
CA LYS A 266 13.00 -11.92 10.37
C LYS A 266 13.24 -10.92 11.51
N PRO A 267 13.82 -11.38 12.66
CA PRO A 267 14.22 -10.49 13.74
C PRO A 267 15.24 -9.45 13.27
N VAL A 268 15.13 -8.23 13.80
CA VAL A 268 16.02 -7.10 13.56
C VAL A 268 16.80 -6.80 14.82
N THR A 269 18.08 -6.48 14.70
CA THR A 269 18.89 -6.02 15.84
C THR A 269 18.74 -4.50 15.99
N LEU A 270 18.35 -4.06 17.17
CA LEU A 270 18.36 -2.65 17.56
C LEU A 270 19.56 -2.41 18.47
N HIS A 271 20.58 -1.76 17.92
CA HIS A 271 21.84 -1.42 18.63
C HIS A 271 21.61 -0.27 19.61
N LEU A 272 20.92 -0.56 20.73
CA LEU A 272 20.64 0.45 21.77
C LEU A 272 21.90 0.99 22.42
N GLU A 273 22.98 0.21 22.48
CA GLU A 273 24.29 0.62 22.95
C GLU A 273 24.85 1.85 22.20
N ASP A 274 24.46 2.03 20.93
CA ASP A 274 24.86 3.16 20.08
C ASP A 274 23.77 4.25 19.98
N LEU A 275 22.49 3.88 20.18
CA LEU A 275 21.34 4.74 19.91
C LEU A 275 20.82 5.48 21.14
N TRP A 276 21.06 4.98 22.36
CA TRP A 276 20.45 5.50 23.59
C TRP A 276 20.68 6.99 23.83
N ILE A 277 21.82 7.53 23.41
CA ILE A 277 22.20 8.93 23.61
C ILE A 277 21.76 9.85 22.45
N ARG A 278 21.28 9.27 21.35
CA ARG A 278 21.00 10.01 20.12
C ARG A 278 19.60 10.63 20.06
N ASN A 279 18.75 10.38 21.06
CA ASN A 279 17.37 10.92 21.13
C ASN A 279 16.53 10.66 19.88
N ILE A 280 16.73 9.54 19.18
CA ILE A 280 15.96 9.20 17.97
C ILE A 280 14.56 8.70 18.33
N THR A 281 13.63 8.89 17.40
CA THR A 281 12.31 8.27 17.46
C THR A 281 12.21 7.19 16.39
N ILE A 282 11.79 5.98 16.77
CA ILE A 282 11.50 4.88 15.85
C ILE A 282 10.00 4.63 15.89
N THR A 283 9.37 4.60 14.73
CA THR A 283 7.94 4.30 14.56
C THR A 283 7.76 3.12 13.64
N THR A 284 6.77 2.29 13.94
CA THR A 284 6.29 1.19 13.10
C THR A 284 4.77 1.23 13.07
N GLY A 285 4.13 0.68 12.07
CA GLY A 285 2.67 0.64 12.08
C GLY A 285 2.08 -0.15 10.93
N LEU A 286 0.82 -0.57 11.11
CA LEU A 286 -0.10 -0.92 10.04
C LEU A 286 -0.84 0.36 9.66
N VAL A 287 -1.09 0.55 8.38
CA VAL A 287 -1.90 1.66 7.88
C VAL A 287 -3.31 1.65 8.49
N ASP A 288 -3.85 2.84 8.72
CA ASP A 288 -5.23 3.03 9.19
C ASP A 288 -6.21 3.40 8.07
N THR A 289 -5.68 3.88 6.95
CA THR A 289 -6.42 4.39 5.77
C THR A 289 -7.32 5.60 6.06
N CYS A 290 -7.11 6.25 7.19
CA CYS A 290 -7.82 7.49 7.55
C CYS A 290 -7.50 8.65 6.61
N SER A 291 -6.34 8.62 5.95
CA SER A 291 -5.90 9.63 4.98
C SER A 291 -6.53 9.45 3.59
N THR A 292 -7.13 8.31 3.29
CA THR A 292 -7.66 8.00 1.95
C THR A 292 -8.60 9.08 1.40
N PRO A 293 -9.55 9.65 2.15
CA PRO A 293 -10.40 10.74 1.63
C PRO A 293 -9.60 11.99 1.23
N THR A 294 -8.57 12.33 1.99
CA THR A 294 -7.68 13.47 1.68
C THR A 294 -6.86 13.19 0.42
N LEU A 295 -6.27 12.01 0.31
CA LEU A 295 -5.50 11.62 -0.86
C LEU A 295 -6.37 11.51 -2.12
N LEU A 296 -7.62 11.03 -2.02
CA LEU A 296 -8.59 11.05 -3.11
C LEU A 296 -8.89 12.49 -3.58
N ALA A 297 -9.09 13.43 -2.66
CA ALA A 297 -9.30 14.82 -3.00
C ALA A 297 -8.08 15.44 -3.69
N MET A 298 -6.86 15.08 -3.28
CA MET A 298 -5.62 15.50 -3.90
C MET A 298 -5.45 14.90 -5.31
N LEU A 299 -5.77 13.61 -5.46
CA LEU A 299 -5.76 12.93 -6.76
C LEU A 299 -6.74 13.58 -7.74
N ALA A 300 -7.97 13.85 -7.31
CA ALA A 300 -8.99 14.53 -8.12
C ALA A 300 -8.58 15.93 -8.58
N LYS A 301 -7.70 16.60 -7.82
CA LYS A 301 -7.12 17.91 -8.17
C LYS A 301 -5.80 17.83 -8.97
N GLY A 302 -5.34 16.63 -9.30
CA GLY A 302 -4.07 16.43 -10.01
C GLY A 302 -2.82 16.74 -9.18
N GLN A 303 -2.92 16.76 -7.86
CA GLN A 303 -1.78 16.99 -6.96
C GLN A 303 -0.97 15.71 -6.69
N LEU A 304 -1.54 14.55 -7.03
CA LEU A 304 -0.88 13.24 -6.98
C LEU A 304 -0.98 12.58 -8.36
N ASP A 305 0.14 12.10 -8.88
CA ASP A 305 0.18 11.36 -10.15
C ASP A 305 0.28 9.85 -9.88
N ALA A 306 -0.82 9.29 -9.36
CA ALA A 306 -0.90 7.88 -8.98
C ALA A 306 -0.80 6.92 -10.20
N GLY A 307 -1.07 7.40 -11.40
CA GLY A 307 -0.97 6.59 -12.62
C GLY A 307 0.43 6.06 -12.92
N ARG A 308 1.48 6.72 -12.41
CA ARG A 308 2.87 6.28 -12.59
C ARG A 308 3.21 4.93 -12.00
N PHE A 309 2.45 4.47 -11.00
CA PHE A 309 2.68 3.16 -10.39
C PHE A 309 2.24 2.02 -11.29
N LEU A 310 1.24 2.23 -12.15
CA LEU A 310 0.66 1.19 -12.97
C LEU A 310 1.53 0.94 -14.22
N THR A 311 2.26 -0.17 -14.21
CA THR A 311 3.17 -0.55 -15.29
C THR A 311 2.59 -1.62 -16.22
N HIS A 312 1.71 -2.48 -15.71
CA HIS A 312 1.14 -3.60 -16.49
C HIS A 312 -0.36 -3.73 -16.27
N ARG A 313 -1.07 -4.15 -17.32
CA ARG A 313 -2.51 -4.37 -17.33
C ARG A 313 -2.81 -5.76 -17.84
N PHE A 314 -3.79 -6.42 -17.23
CA PHE A 314 -4.25 -7.75 -17.53
C PHE A 314 -5.78 -7.81 -17.48
N GLY A 315 -6.40 -8.79 -18.16
CA GLY A 315 -7.75 -9.20 -17.88
C GLY A 315 -7.85 -9.94 -16.54
N MET A 316 -9.01 -10.00 -15.94
CA MET A 316 -9.17 -10.69 -14.63
C MET A 316 -8.86 -12.18 -14.73
N ASP A 317 -9.12 -12.81 -15.86
CA ASP A 317 -8.81 -14.21 -16.16
C ASP A 317 -7.30 -14.47 -16.37
N GLU A 318 -6.50 -13.42 -16.55
CA GLU A 318 -5.05 -13.50 -16.67
C GLU A 318 -4.32 -13.38 -15.30
N MET A 319 -5.00 -13.65 -14.19
CA MET A 319 -4.47 -13.50 -12.82
C MET A 319 -3.13 -14.23 -12.62
N GLU A 320 -2.99 -15.44 -13.17
CA GLU A 320 -1.75 -16.20 -13.04
C GLU A 320 -0.56 -15.51 -13.75
N ALA A 321 -0.77 -15.01 -14.96
CA ALA A 321 0.25 -14.25 -15.70
C ALA A 321 0.62 -12.95 -14.98
N ALA A 322 -0.37 -12.26 -14.40
CA ALA A 322 -0.14 -11.04 -13.63
C ALA A 322 0.75 -11.30 -12.39
N TYR A 323 0.51 -12.38 -11.66
CA TYR A 323 1.37 -12.80 -10.55
C TYR A 323 2.79 -13.12 -11.01
N ASP A 324 2.95 -13.82 -12.14
CA ASP A 324 4.27 -14.16 -12.67
C ASP A 324 5.08 -12.93 -13.08
N VAL A 325 4.42 -11.92 -13.62
CA VAL A 325 5.04 -10.63 -13.95
C VAL A 325 5.39 -9.86 -12.67
N PHE A 326 4.45 -9.78 -11.72
CA PHE A 326 4.65 -9.02 -10.48
C PHE A 326 5.72 -9.64 -9.56
N ALA A 327 5.86 -10.96 -9.56
CA ALA A 327 6.86 -11.67 -8.76
C ALA A 327 8.30 -11.48 -9.26
N ARG A 328 8.51 -11.02 -10.49
CA ARG A 328 9.83 -10.84 -11.12
C ARG A 328 10.12 -9.40 -11.54
N PRO A 329 10.04 -8.42 -10.62
CA PRO A 329 10.10 -7.00 -10.97
C PRO A 329 11.45 -6.57 -11.57
N GLN A 330 12.54 -7.29 -11.28
CA GLN A 330 13.86 -7.01 -11.88
C GLN A 330 13.92 -7.36 -13.37
N GLU A 331 13.14 -8.36 -13.81
CA GLU A 331 13.07 -8.78 -15.21
C GLU A 331 12.00 -8.00 -15.98
N THR A 332 10.86 -7.77 -15.34
CA THR A 332 9.66 -7.23 -15.98
C THR A 332 9.52 -5.71 -15.86
N GLY A 333 10.23 -5.09 -14.93
CA GLY A 333 10.06 -3.68 -14.61
C GLY A 333 8.73 -3.37 -13.86
N ALA A 334 8.04 -4.40 -13.36
CA ALA A 334 6.75 -4.22 -12.69
C ALA A 334 6.88 -3.40 -11.40
N LEU A 335 6.07 -2.36 -11.28
CA LEU A 335 5.80 -1.66 -10.03
C LEU A 335 4.46 -2.13 -9.46
N LYS A 336 3.35 -1.80 -10.13
CA LYS A 336 2.01 -2.34 -9.84
C LYS A 336 1.42 -2.90 -11.12
N VAL A 337 0.66 -3.96 -10.97
CA VAL A 337 -0.12 -4.58 -12.04
C VAL A 337 -1.60 -4.36 -11.75
N ALA A 338 -2.39 -3.99 -12.74
CA ALA A 338 -3.85 -3.95 -12.61
C ALA A 338 -4.47 -5.07 -13.42
N LEU A 339 -5.45 -5.73 -12.81
CA LEU A 339 -6.34 -6.65 -13.49
C LEU A 339 -7.69 -5.95 -13.62
N LEU A 340 -8.15 -5.82 -14.84
CA LEU A 340 -9.31 -5.02 -15.20
C LEU A 340 -10.43 -5.96 -15.68
N ARG A 341 -11.65 -5.69 -15.22
CA ARG A 341 -12.84 -6.30 -15.83
C ARG A 341 -12.99 -5.73 -17.22
N GLU A 342 -13.19 -6.58 -18.23
CA GLU A 342 -13.58 -6.12 -19.56
C GLU A 342 -14.85 -5.27 -19.44
N ALA A 343 -14.83 -4.09 -20.04
CA ALA A 343 -16.04 -3.30 -20.17
C ALA A 343 -17.07 -4.17 -20.92
N ALA A 344 -18.24 -4.39 -20.33
CA ALA A 344 -19.31 -5.06 -21.02
C ALA A 344 -19.47 -4.35 -22.36
N VAL A 345 -19.19 -5.06 -23.47
CA VAL A 345 -19.45 -4.58 -24.81
C VAL A 345 -20.93 -4.28 -24.83
N SER A 346 -21.29 -2.99 -24.77
CA SER A 346 -22.66 -2.59 -25.00
C SER A 346 -22.97 -3.02 -26.42
N ASP A 347 -23.76 -4.10 -26.59
CA ASP A 347 -24.40 -4.42 -27.84
C ASP A 347 -25.22 -3.20 -28.29
N GLY A 348 -24.52 -2.28 -28.96
CA GLY A 348 -25.14 -1.19 -29.70
C GLY A 348 -25.98 -1.79 -30.79
N GLY A 349 -27.23 -2.18 -30.43
CA GLY A 349 -28.23 -2.62 -31.35
C GLY A 349 -28.35 -1.62 -32.49
N ALA A 350 -27.94 -2.04 -33.66
CA ALA A 350 -28.32 -1.39 -34.90
C ALA A 350 -29.85 -1.19 -34.94
N ARG A 351 -30.29 0.04 -35.02
CA ARG A 351 -31.54 0.43 -35.66
C ARG A 351 -31.32 1.69 -36.51
#